data_aac9adea7b26bafb925e818bde9e77f5
#
_entry.id   aac9adea7b26bafb925e818bde9e77f5
#
_cell.length_a   1.000
_cell.length_b   1.000
_cell.length_c   1.000
_cell.angle_alpha   90.00
_cell.angle_beta   90.00
_cell.angle_gamma   90.00
#
_symmetry.space_group_name_H-M   'P 1'
#
loop_
_entity.id
_entity.type
_entity.pdbx_description
1 polymer ?
#
loop_
_entity_poly.entity_id
_entity_poly.type
_entity_poly.pdbx_seq_one_letter_code
_entity_poly.pdbx_strand_id
1 'polypeptide(L)'
;TYLEIYGENGAVLLDFEGISYRYKAWNEWKRIPNSVNAKGAFARQMDHFVNAIQTKSPVIVSNADGEKSQMVIEAAYTAVKQNKTVFL
;
A
#
# COMPACT_ATOMS: atom_id res chain seq x y z
N THR A 1 -11.61 -4.74 8.39
CA THR A 1 -10.57 -4.92 7.35
C THR A 1 -10.94 -4.08 6.13
N TYR A 2 -10.02 -3.25 5.66
CA TYR A 2 -10.24 -2.44 4.46
C TYR A 2 -9.42 -2.93 3.24
N LEU A 3 -8.45 -3.80 3.44
CA LEU A 3 -7.69 -4.43 2.37
C LEU A 3 -7.34 -5.87 2.74
N GLU A 4 -7.61 -6.76 1.83
CA GLU A 4 -7.29 -8.18 1.95
C GLU A 4 -6.47 -8.61 0.74
N ILE A 5 -5.36 -9.32 1.00
CA ILE A 5 -4.49 -9.84 -0.04
C ILE A 5 -4.34 -11.34 0.19
N TYR A 6 -4.69 -12.15 -0.80
CA TYR A 6 -4.58 -13.59 -0.77
C TYR A 6 -3.58 -14.05 -1.82
N GLY A 7 -2.63 -14.86 -1.41
CA GLY A 7 -1.63 -15.45 -2.28
C GLY A 7 -1.51 -16.95 -2.08
N GLU A 8 -0.74 -17.61 -2.92
CA GLU A 8 -0.54 -19.07 -2.84
C GLU A 8 0.04 -19.54 -1.50
N ASN A 9 0.86 -18.71 -0.88
CA ASN A 9 1.61 -19.07 0.33
C ASN A 9 1.05 -18.46 1.62
N GLY A 10 0.01 -17.66 1.53
CA GLY A 10 -0.57 -17.01 2.72
C GLY A 10 -1.52 -15.89 2.41
N ALA A 11 -1.91 -15.17 3.45
CA ALA A 11 -2.83 -14.04 3.35
C ALA A 11 -2.41 -12.92 4.29
N VAL A 12 -2.76 -11.69 3.89
CA VAL A 12 -2.55 -10.47 4.67
C VAL A 12 -3.86 -9.69 4.72
N LEU A 13 -4.24 -9.29 5.91
CA LEU A 13 -5.42 -8.46 6.17
C LEU A 13 -4.96 -7.16 6.81
N LEU A 14 -5.42 -6.04 6.28
CA LEU A 14 -5.10 -4.72 6.80
C LEU A 14 -6.35 -4.08 7.42
N ASP A 15 -6.19 -3.50 8.58
CA ASP A 15 -7.16 -2.61 9.21
C ASP A 15 -6.44 -1.39 9.81
N PHE A 16 -7.20 -0.46 10.38
CA PHE A 16 -6.62 0.75 10.94
C PHE A 16 -5.75 0.50 12.20
N GLU A 17 -5.91 -0.65 12.84
CA GLU A 17 -5.17 -1.01 14.04
C GLU A 17 -3.91 -1.80 13.74
N GLY A 18 -3.75 -2.31 12.51
CA GLY A 18 -2.55 -3.05 12.14
C GLY A 18 -2.71 -4.01 10.97
N ILE A 19 -1.78 -4.93 10.91
CA ILE A 19 -1.69 -5.94 9.87
C ILE A 19 -1.79 -7.32 10.50
N SER A 20 -2.72 -8.15 10.02
CA SER A 20 -2.79 -9.56 10.35
C SER A 20 -2.29 -10.38 9.17
N TYR A 21 -1.47 -11.37 9.42
CA TYR A 21 -0.94 -12.21 8.37
C TYR A 21 -0.82 -13.67 8.79
N ARG A 22 -0.88 -14.56 7.81
CA ARG A 22 -0.75 -15.99 8.01
C ARG A 22 -0.12 -16.65 6.80
N TYR A 23 0.87 -17.50 7.02
CA TYR A 23 1.34 -18.41 5.99
C TYR A 23 0.41 -19.63 5.88
N LYS A 24 0.36 -20.24 4.69
CA LYS A 24 -0.51 -21.39 4.38
C LYS A 24 -0.40 -22.53 5.39
N ALA A 25 0.82 -22.81 5.86
CA ALA A 25 1.11 -23.89 6.80
C ALA A 25 0.75 -23.56 8.26
N TRP A 26 0.37 -22.32 8.57
CA TRP A 26 0.09 -21.91 9.93
C TRP A 26 -1.38 -22.09 10.29
N ASN A 27 -1.65 -22.52 11.51
CA ASN A 27 -3.02 -22.60 12.05
C ASN A 27 -3.50 -21.28 12.67
N GLU A 28 -2.58 -20.35 12.89
CA GLU A 28 -2.86 -19.11 13.60
C GLU A 28 -2.46 -17.90 12.78
N TRP A 29 -3.20 -16.82 12.99
CA TRP A 29 -2.85 -15.49 12.45
C TRP A 29 -1.87 -14.81 13.40
N LYS A 30 -0.88 -14.14 12.84
CA LYS A 30 -0.03 -13.21 13.57
C LYS A 30 -0.45 -11.78 13.28
N ARG A 31 -0.23 -10.89 14.24
CA ARG A 31 -0.62 -9.50 14.14
C ARG A 31 0.54 -8.57 14.44
N ILE A 32 0.69 -7.56 13.59
CA ILE A 32 1.60 -6.43 13.79
C ILE A 32 0.71 -5.20 14.05
N PRO A 33 0.68 -4.68 15.28
CA PRO A 33 -0.14 -3.51 15.58
C PRO A 33 0.42 -2.25 14.89
N ASN A 34 -0.47 -1.36 14.51
CA ASN A 34 -0.08 -0.06 13.98
C ASN A 34 0.34 0.85 15.14
N SER A 35 1.60 1.20 15.20
CA SER A 35 2.17 2.10 16.22
C SER A 35 2.19 3.57 15.79
N VAL A 36 1.76 3.87 14.57
CA VAL A 36 1.86 5.22 13.99
C VAL A 36 0.49 5.67 13.52
N ASN A 37 0.00 6.77 14.08
CA ASN A 37 -1.21 7.43 13.59
C ASN A 37 -0.93 8.20 12.29
N ALA A 38 -1.98 8.73 11.65
CA ALA A 38 -1.87 9.47 10.39
C ALA A 38 -0.90 10.66 10.49
N LYS A 39 -0.92 11.40 11.60
CA LYS A 39 -0.01 12.54 11.82
C LYS A 39 1.45 12.08 11.86
N GLY A 40 1.73 10.99 12.55
CA GLY A 40 3.07 10.39 12.59
C GLY A 40 3.52 9.85 11.24
N ALA A 41 2.61 9.30 10.45
CA ALA A 41 2.90 8.84 9.09
C ALA A 41 3.31 10.00 8.17
N PHE A 42 2.61 11.12 8.20
CA PHE A 42 2.97 12.31 7.43
C PHE A 42 4.30 12.92 7.89
N ALA A 43 4.58 12.94 9.19
CA ALA A 43 5.86 13.39 9.71
C ALA A 43 7.02 12.54 9.17
N ARG A 44 6.86 11.22 9.17
CA ARG A 44 7.85 10.28 8.59
C ARG A 44 8.04 10.48 7.09
N GLN A 45 6.96 10.72 6.37
CA GLN A 45 7.02 11.03 4.94
C GLN A 45 7.87 12.28 4.68
N MET A 46 7.64 13.34 5.43
CA MET A 46 8.39 14.59 5.30
C MET A 46 9.87 14.41 5.66
N ASP A 47 10.16 13.70 6.75
CA ASP A 47 11.53 13.40 7.16
C ASP A 47 12.27 12.60 6.09
N HIS A 48 11.60 11.61 5.50
CA HIS A 48 12.16 10.83 4.40
C HIS A 48 12.49 11.70 3.18
N PHE A 49 11.59 12.59 2.80
CA PHE A 49 11.78 13.49 1.66
C PHE A 49 12.94 14.45 1.89
N VAL A 50 13.01 15.09 3.04
CA VAL A 50 14.09 16.01 3.42
C VAL A 50 15.43 15.27 3.44
N ASN A 51 15.47 14.07 4.04
CA ASN A 51 16.69 13.25 4.08
C ASN A 51 17.14 12.85 2.67
N ALA A 52 16.22 12.49 1.78
CA ALA A 52 16.53 12.17 0.39
C ALA A 52 17.18 13.35 -0.35
N ILE A 53 16.69 14.57 -0.12
CA ILE A 53 17.28 15.80 -0.68
C ILE A 53 18.67 16.03 -0.13
N GLN A 54 18.85 15.96 1.19
CA GLN A 54 20.15 16.23 1.86
C GLN A 54 21.22 15.22 1.49
N THR A 55 20.87 13.96 1.36
CA THR A 55 21.81 12.86 1.03
C THR A 55 21.90 12.57 -0.46
N LYS A 56 21.10 13.23 -1.29
CA LYS A 56 20.97 12.98 -2.74
C LYS A 56 20.66 11.52 -3.04
N SER A 57 19.87 10.89 -2.17
CA SER A 57 19.42 9.51 -2.33
C SER A 57 18.03 9.46 -2.97
N PRO A 58 17.67 8.34 -3.64
CA PRO A 58 16.34 8.19 -4.23
C PRO A 58 15.26 8.11 -3.15
N VAL A 59 14.06 8.58 -3.48
CA VAL A 59 12.87 8.41 -2.64
C VAL A 59 12.32 7.00 -2.80
N ILE A 60 11.67 6.47 -1.75
CA ILE A 60 11.08 5.13 -1.77
C ILE A 60 9.94 5.05 -2.79
N VAL A 61 9.10 6.09 -2.84
CA VAL A 61 8.00 6.19 -3.81
C VAL A 61 8.31 7.33 -4.76
N SER A 62 8.55 7.02 -6.02
CA SER A 62 8.93 7.96 -7.06
C SER A 62 7.72 8.58 -7.77
N ASN A 63 7.97 9.60 -8.60
CA ASN A 63 6.95 10.13 -9.50
C ASN A 63 6.41 9.06 -10.46
N ALA A 64 7.25 8.14 -10.91
CA ALA A 64 6.84 7.03 -11.77
C ALA A 64 5.87 6.08 -11.05
N ASP A 65 6.06 5.85 -9.76
CA ASP A 65 5.12 5.07 -8.94
C ASP A 65 3.79 5.80 -8.78
N GLY A 66 3.82 7.11 -8.57
CA GLY A 66 2.63 7.96 -8.52
C GLY A 66 1.85 7.94 -9.84
N GLU A 67 2.54 8.01 -10.98
CA GLU A 67 1.92 7.89 -12.30
C GLU A 67 1.22 6.55 -12.48
N LYS A 68 1.85 5.45 -12.11
CA LYS A 68 1.23 4.12 -12.17
C LYS A 68 -0.02 4.02 -11.31
N SER A 69 -0.01 4.58 -10.11
CA SER A 69 -1.18 4.63 -9.25
C SER A 69 -2.32 5.40 -9.89
N GLN A 70 -2.02 6.54 -10.52
CA GLN A 70 -3.00 7.34 -11.25
C GLN A 70 -3.59 6.58 -12.45
N MET A 71 -2.78 5.84 -13.19
CA MET A 71 -3.23 5.01 -14.30
C MET A 71 -4.25 3.95 -13.85
N VAL A 72 -4.03 3.33 -12.69
CA VAL A 72 -4.98 2.37 -12.10
C VAL A 72 -6.31 3.03 -11.77
N ILE A 73 -6.28 4.21 -11.18
CA ILE A 73 -7.49 4.98 -10.84
C ILE A 73 -8.27 5.35 -12.09
N GLU A 74 -7.61 5.86 -13.12
CA GLU A 74 -8.23 6.22 -14.39
C GLU A 74 -8.82 5.00 -15.10
N ALA A 75 -8.12 3.88 -15.09
CA ALA A 75 -8.62 2.62 -15.64
C ALA A 75 -9.88 2.14 -14.90
N ALA A 76 -9.94 2.29 -13.58
CA ALA A 76 -11.11 1.94 -12.79
C ALA A 76 -12.33 2.80 -13.17
N TYR A 77 -12.17 4.11 -13.31
CA TYR A 77 -13.24 5.00 -13.78
C TYR A 77 -13.71 4.65 -15.19
N THR A 78 -12.78 4.36 -16.09
CA THR A 78 -13.09 3.94 -17.46
C THR A 78 -13.87 2.62 -17.47
N ALA A 79 -13.45 1.65 -16.67
CA ALA A 79 -14.12 0.36 -16.56
C ALA A 79 -15.57 0.51 -16.09
N VAL A 80 -15.80 1.33 -15.09
CA VAL A 80 -17.17 1.63 -14.60
C VAL A 80 -17.99 2.33 -15.67
N LYS A 81 -17.45 3.38 -16.28
CA LYS A 81 -18.17 4.18 -17.30
C LYS A 81 -18.55 3.37 -18.53
N GLN A 82 -17.66 2.50 -18.97
CA GLN A 82 -17.84 1.70 -20.19
C GLN A 82 -18.37 0.28 -19.91
N ASN A 83 -18.53 -0.07 -18.65
CA ASN A 83 -18.98 -1.41 -18.20
C ASN A 83 -18.19 -2.54 -18.85
N LYS A 84 -16.85 -2.41 -18.84
CA LYS A 84 -15.93 -3.40 -19.42
C LYS A 84 -14.62 -3.52 -18.63
N THR A 85 -13.92 -4.61 -18.86
CA THR A 85 -12.56 -4.78 -18.37
C THR A 85 -11.61 -3.84 -19.10
N VAL A 86 -10.72 -3.20 -18.35
CA VAL A 86 -9.64 -2.35 -18.88
C VAL A 86 -8.32 -2.97 -18.51
N PHE A 87 -7.44 -3.16 -19.50
CA PHE A 87 -6.09 -3.68 -19.30
C PHE A 87 -5.11 -2.51 -19.17
N LEU A 88 -4.17 -2.67 -18.23
CA LEU A 88 -3.12 -1.68 -17.98
C LEU A 88 -1.88 -1.92 -18.85
#